data_c74178d6d7a05a40f8feb3548deade7c
#
_entry.id   c74178d6d7a05a40f8feb3548deade7c
#
_cell.length_a   1.000
_cell.length_b   1.000
_cell.length_c   1.000
_cell.angle_alpha   90.00
_cell.angle_beta   90.00
_cell.angle_gamma   90.00
#
_symmetry.space_group_name_H-M   'P 1'
#
loop_
_entity.id
_entity.type
_entity.pdbx_description
1 polymer ?
#
loop_
_entity_poly.entity_id
_entity_poly.type
_entity_poly.pdbx_seq_one_letter_code
_entity_poly.pdbx_strand_id
1 'polypeptide(L)'
;MTRSFNKKQFKLREHLERLYIGINILHIPLKMTIDELEQACFKTIEKNDKVFDEHDEHRLMINVSRGPLGPYASIFDGKIEPTVVIADFPLKWTVASMAPLYDEGINAVIPSQRAIPSSLMEPKIKNRSRLFYQMANIEVSQIKGNNNWALILDLDGFITEGTGDNFFIVKNGEILTPEGRNILRGISRDYIFTLAKELNIPCRECNIEPYDVYTADEAFMTATPFCILPTVSLQGIKIGDGLMGSVTTSLLNRWSDNVGLDIKEQIIE
;
A
#
# COMPACT_ATOMS: atom_id res chain seq x y z
N MET A 1 5.32 -4.58 4.96
CA MET A 1 4.62 -5.77 4.46
C MET A 1 5.02 -5.97 3.02
N THR A 2 5.33 -7.21 2.64
CA THR A 2 5.58 -7.66 1.27
C THR A 2 4.66 -8.83 0.95
N ARG A 3 4.56 -9.24 -0.30
CA ARG A 3 3.85 -10.45 -0.73
C ARG A 3 4.72 -11.27 -1.67
N SER A 4 4.40 -12.54 -1.84
CA SER A 4 4.96 -13.37 -2.90
C SER A 4 4.00 -13.51 -4.09
N PHE A 5 4.55 -13.96 -5.21
CA PHE A 5 3.88 -14.50 -6.38
C PHE A 5 4.63 -15.78 -6.77
N ASN A 6 3.92 -16.88 -6.93
CA ASN A 6 4.53 -18.20 -7.14
C ASN A 6 5.62 -18.49 -6.08
N LYS A 7 5.31 -18.21 -4.79
CA LYS A 7 6.22 -18.35 -3.63
C LYS A 7 7.45 -17.42 -3.65
N LYS A 8 7.66 -16.61 -4.68
CA LYS A 8 8.79 -15.66 -4.79
C LYS A 8 8.38 -14.30 -4.26
N GLN A 9 9.15 -13.78 -3.29
CA GLN A 9 8.89 -12.45 -2.74
C GLN A 9 9.04 -11.36 -3.80
N PHE A 10 8.00 -10.54 -3.92
CA PHE A 10 7.98 -9.44 -4.88
C PHE A 10 8.58 -8.18 -4.26
N LYS A 11 9.68 -7.70 -4.85
CA LYS A 11 10.36 -6.46 -4.46
C LYS A 11 10.67 -6.38 -2.95
N LEU A 12 11.07 -7.50 -2.34
CA LEU A 12 11.44 -7.53 -0.92
C LEU A 12 12.56 -6.53 -0.64
N ARG A 13 13.59 -6.50 -1.49
CA ARG A 13 14.75 -5.61 -1.32
C ARG A 13 14.36 -4.15 -1.25
N GLU A 14 13.54 -3.67 -2.17
CA GLU A 14 13.06 -2.28 -2.21
C GLU A 14 12.22 -1.94 -0.96
N HIS A 15 11.44 -2.90 -0.46
CA HIS A 15 10.71 -2.74 0.80
C HIS A 15 11.65 -2.59 1.99
N LEU A 16 12.76 -3.35 2.04
CA LEU A 16 13.77 -3.27 3.09
C LEU A 16 14.56 -1.97 3.00
N GLU A 17 14.97 -1.55 1.82
CA GLU A 17 15.66 -0.28 1.59
C GLU A 17 14.82 0.90 2.11
N ARG A 18 13.52 0.95 1.78
CA ARG A 18 12.61 1.96 2.32
C ARG A 18 12.47 1.87 3.84
N LEU A 19 12.45 0.66 4.41
CA LEU A 19 12.43 0.46 5.87
C LEU A 19 13.68 1.04 6.51
N TYR A 20 14.87 0.79 5.95
CA TYR A 20 16.14 1.30 6.48
C TYR A 20 16.27 2.82 6.38
N ILE A 21 15.71 3.45 5.36
CA ILE A 21 15.59 4.91 5.31
C ILE A 21 14.83 5.41 6.55
N GLY A 22 13.70 4.80 6.88
CA GLY A 22 12.92 5.14 8.08
C GLY A 22 13.69 4.87 9.38
N ILE A 23 14.40 3.74 9.49
CA ILE A 23 15.25 3.39 10.63
C ILE A 23 16.32 4.46 10.85
N ASN A 24 16.97 4.92 9.79
CA ASN A 24 18.01 5.94 9.85
C ASN A 24 17.45 7.31 10.28
N ILE A 25 16.32 7.74 9.69
CA ILE A 25 15.68 9.03 10.04
C ILE A 25 15.22 9.03 11.51
N LEU A 26 14.73 7.90 12.02
CA LEU A 26 14.27 7.75 13.40
C LEU A 26 15.41 7.45 14.38
N HIS A 27 16.66 7.40 13.92
CA HIS A 27 17.83 7.05 14.72
C HIS A 27 17.62 5.76 15.54
N ILE A 28 17.04 4.72 14.93
CA ILE A 28 16.89 3.42 15.57
C ILE A 28 18.26 2.72 15.50
N PRO A 29 18.88 2.34 16.62
CA PRO A 29 20.26 1.80 16.65
C PRO A 29 20.30 0.31 16.22
N LEU A 30 19.72 0.00 15.05
CA LEU A 30 19.72 -1.33 14.48
C LEU A 30 21.08 -1.66 13.91
N LYS A 31 21.70 -2.75 14.40
CA LYS A 31 23.02 -3.24 13.93
C LYS A 31 22.89 -4.19 12.74
N MET A 32 21.73 -4.85 12.62
CA MET A 32 21.46 -5.78 11.52
C MET A 32 21.50 -5.04 10.19
N THR A 33 22.23 -5.57 9.22
CA THR A 33 22.30 -5.06 7.86
C THR A 33 21.04 -5.41 7.05
N ILE A 34 20.83 -4.77 5.91
CA ILE A 34 19.72 -5.10 4.99
C ILE A 34 19.83 -6.55 4.54
N ASP A 35 21.05 -7.02 4.23
CA ASP A 35 21.29 -8.39 3.76
C ASP A 35 20.97 -9.43 4.84
N GLU A 36 21.36 -9.17 6.09
CA GLU A 36 21.02 -10.02 7.23
C GLU A 36 19.52 -10.09 7.47
N LEU A 37 18.81 -8.95 7.35
CA LEU A 37 17.35 -8.90 7.50
C LEU A 37 16.66 -9.63 6.35
N GLU A 38 17.14 -9.48 5.12
CA GLU A 38 16.63 -10.19 3.96
C GLU A 38 16.78 -11.71 4.12
N GLN A 39 17.94 -12.17 4.56
CA GLN A 39 18.17 -13.59 4.88
C GLN A 39 17.26 -14.09 6.01
N ALA A 40 17.02 -13.27 7.02
CA ALA A 40 16.07 -13.61 8.09
C ALA A 40 14.62 -13.73 7.57
N CYS A 41 14.22 -12.90 6.61
CA CYS A 41 12.94 -13.03 5.93
C CYS A 41 12.83 -14.36 5.19
N PHE A 42 13.83 -14.73 4.38
CA PHE A 42 13.80 -16.02 3.66
C PHE A 42 13.78 -17.22 4.61
N LYS A 43 14.55 -17.19 5.72
CA LYS A 43 14.49 -18.24 6.74
C LYS A 43 13.11 -18.35 7.40
N THR A 44 12.40 -17.23 7.56
CA THR A 44 11.05 -17.21 8.13
C THR A 44 10.07 -17.88 7.15
N ILE A 45 10.14 -17.52 5.87
CA ILE A 45 9.35 -18.13 4.81
C ILE A 45 9.58 -19.65 4.77
N GLU A 46 10.82 -20.10 4.66
CA GLU A 46 11.18 -21.53 4.58
C GLU A 46 10.59 -22.36 5.73
N LYS A 47 10.54 -21.78 6.94
CA LYS A 47 9.94 -22.45 8.09
C LYS A 47 8.43 -22.54 8.02
N ASN A 48 7.78 -21.47 7.54
CA ASN A 48 6.33 -21.37 7.49
C ASN A 48 5.73 -22.06 6.25
N ASP A 49 6.43 -22.10 5.14
CA ASP A 49 5.97 -22.74 3.89
C ASP A 49 5.52 -24.20 4.09
N LYS A 50 6.11 -24.88 5.07
CA LYS A 50 5.76 -26.27 5.42
C LYS A 50 4.38 -26.44 6.05
N VAL A 51 3.76 -25.37 6.52
CA VAL A 51 2.45 -25.35 7.19
C VAL A 51 1.41 -24.54 6.43
N PHE A 52 1.80 -23.93 5.32
CA PHE A 52 0.90 -23.24 4.41
C PHE A 52 0.27 -24.25 3.43
N ASP A 53 -0.92 -23.96 2.93
CA ASP A 53 -1.51 -24.72 1.84
C ASP A 53 -0.67 -24.54 0.56
N GLU A 54 -0.75 -25.51 -0.36
CA GLU A 54 0.09 -25.54 -1.58
C GLU A 54 0.01 -24.25 -2.39
N HIS A 55 -1.19 -23.68 -2.50
CA HIS A 55 -1.47 -22.47 -3.28
C HIS A 55 -1.38 -21.16 -2.47
N ASP A 56 -1.09 -21.24 -1.16
CA ASP A 56 -0.93 -20.04 -0.35
C ASP A 56 0.30 -19.24 -0.75
N GLU A 57 0.14 -17.93 -0.86
CA GLU A 57 1.23 -16.99 -1.01
C GLU A 57 1.64 -16.39 0.34
N HIS A 58 2.90 -16.02 0.46
CA HIS A 58 3.46 -15.44 1.67
C HIS A 58 3.19 -13.94 1.76
N ARG A 59 2.72 -13.51 2.91
CA ARG A 59 2.61 -12.11 3.29
C ARG A 59 3.52 -11.84 4.48
N LEU A 60 4.69 -11.26 4.24
CA LEU A 60 5.60 -10.88 5.32
C LEU A 60 5.23 -9.52 5.91
N MET A 61 5.24 -9.47 7.22
CA MET A 61 5.14 -8.23 8.00
C MET A 61 6.43 -8.05 8.81
N ILE A 62 7.23 -7.07 8.43
CA ILE A 62 8.51 -6.76 9.07
C ILE A 62 8.32 -5.51 9.92
N ASN A 63 8.54 -5.61 11.22
CA ASN A 63 8.43 -4.51 12.16
C ASN A 63 9.75 -4.35 12.90
N VAL A 64 10.18 -3.10 13.02
CA VAL A 64 11.36 -2.73 13.82
C VAL A 64 10.92 -1.69 14.84
N SER A 65 11.15 -1.96 16.10
CA SER A 65 10.96 -1.00 17.17
C SER A 65 12.30 -0.53 17.72
N ARG A 66 12.31 0.69 18.30
CA ARG A 66 13.52 1.24 18.91
C ARG A 66 13.98 0.46 20.16
N GLY A 67 13.08 -0.35 20.75
CA GLY A 67 13.30 -1.01 22.01
C GLY A 67 12.63 -0.27 23.20
N PRO A 68 13.06 -0.55 24.43
CA PRO A 68 12.49 0.07 25.64
C PRO A 68 12.61 1.60 25.63
N LEU A 69 11.69 2.27 26.30
CA LEU A 69 11.78 3.71 26.52
C LEU A 69 12.96 4.04 27.45
N GLY A 70 13.59 5.21 27.24
CA GLY A 70 14.72 5.69 28.02
C GLY A 70 14.55 5.60 29.55
N PRO A 71 13.37 5.96 30.14
CA PRO A 71 13.12 5.79 31.58
C PRO A 71 13.32 4.37 32.11
N TYR A 72 13.18 3.36 31.26
CA TYR A 72 13.36 1.95 31.65
C TYR A 72 14.78 1.42 31.38
N ALA A 73 15.69 2.24 30.88
CA ALA A 73 17.04 1.81 30.52
C ALA A 73 17.78 1.17 31.70
N SER A 74 17.58 1.64 32.95
CA SER A 74 18.18 1.06 34.14
C SER A 74 17.77 -0.39 34.42
N ILE A 75 16.54 -0.79 34.00
CA ILE A 75 16.03 -2.15 34.13
C ILE A 75 16.73 -3.10 33.14
N PHE A 76 17.26 -2.55 32.03
CA PHE A 76 17.93 -3.27 30.96
C PHE A 76 19.45 -2.96 30.92
N ASP A 77 20.06 -2.74 32.08
CA ASP A 77 21.50 -2.43 32.23
C ASP A 77 21.98 -1.27 31.33
N GLY A 78 21.12 -0.26 31.13
CA GLY A 78 21.40 0.88 30.25
C GLY A 78 21.32 0.58 28.75
N LYS A 79 21.01 -0.66 28.36
CA LYS A 79 20.93 -1.09 26.96
C LYS A 79 19.54 -0.85 26.39
N ILE A 80 19.46 -0.03 25.35
CA ILE A 80 18.27 0.11 24.51
C ILE A 80 18.59 -0.59 23.19
N GLU A 81 18.04 -1.78 23.01
CA GLU A 81 18.26 -2.55 21.77
C GLU A 81 16.96 -2.60 20.96
N PRO A 82 17.03 -2.42 19.63
CA PRO A 82 15.89 -2.58 18.75
C PRO A 82 15.37 -4.01 18.77
N THR A 83 14.05 -4.14 18.58
CA THR A 83 13.42 -5.45 18.37
C THR A 83 13.00 -5.55 16.91
N VAL A 84 13.42 -6.61 16.23
CA VAL A 84 12.97 -6.96 14.88
C VAL A 84 11.99 -8.12 14.97
N VAL A 85 10.80 -7.95 14.40
CA VAL A 85 9.78 -8.99 14.32
C VAL A 85 9.48 -9.22 12.84
N ILE A 86 9.63 -10.45 12.38
CA ILE A 86 9.24 -10.91 11.06
C ILE A 86 8.11 -11.90 11.28
N ALA A 87 6.92 -11.55 10.80
CA ALA A 87 5.75 -12.41 10.83
C ALA A 87 5.32 -12.74 9.41
N ASP A 88 5.01 -13.99 9.16
CA ASP A 88 4.59 -14.51 7.86
C ASP A 88 3.20 -15.12 7.98
N PHE A 89 2.32 -14.72 7.08
CA PHE A 89 0.91 -15.12 7.07
C PHE A 89 0.51 -15.55 5.65
N PRO A 90 -0.45 -16.47 5.50
CA PRO A 90 -1.09 -16.67 4.22
C PRO A 90 -1.69 -15.36 3.70
N LEU A 91 -1.37 -15.02 2.46
CA LEU A 91 -1.85 -13.78 1.83
C LEU A 91 -3.39 -13.75 1.77
N LYS A 92 -4.02 -14.88 1.55
CA LYS A 92 -5.50 -15.02 1.49
C LYS A 92 -6.21 -14.45 2.71
N TRP A 93 -5.61 -14.49 3.90
CA TRP A 93 -6.20 -13.88 5.10
C TRP A 93 -6.35 -12.36 5.01
N THR A 94 -5.67 -11.73 4.05
CA THR A 94 -5.77 -10.28 3.83
C THR A 94 -6.65 -9.95 2.65
N VAL A 95 -6.61 -10.75 1.59
CA VAL A 95 -7.18 -10.37 0.29
C VAL A 95 -8.50 -11.05 -0.02
N ALA A 96 -8.88 -12.12 0.66
CA ALA A 96 -10.12 -12.84 0.36
C ALA A 96 -11.36 -11.94 0.39
N SER A 97 -11.46 -11.04 1.36
CA SER A 97 -12.58 -10.07 1.44
C SER A 97 -12.51 -8.98 0.37
N MET A 98 -11.40 -8.86 -0.35
CA MET A 98 -11.20 -7.84 -1.39
C MET A 98 -11.49 -8.39 -2.80
N ALA A 99 -11.67 -9.70 -2.94
CA ALA A 99 -11.92 -10.34 -4.23
C ALA A 99 -13.09 -9.71 -5.02
N PRO A 100 -14.26 -9.45 -4.41
CA PRO A 100 -15.37 -8.83 -5.11
C PRO A 100 -15.05 -7.42 -5.66
N LEU A 101 -14.08 -6.72 -5.06
CA LEU A 101 -13.74 -5.35 -5.45
C LEU A 101 -13.11 -5.24 -6.85
N TYR A 102 -12.60 -6.33 -7.41
CA TYR A 102 -12.11 -6.33 -8.79
C TYR A 102 -13.26 -6.13 -9.81
N ASP A 103 -14.46 -6.57 -9.47
CA ASP A 103 -15.65 -6.44 -10.33
C ASP A 103 -16.56 -5.29 -9.87
N GLU A 104 -16.79 -5.16 -8.57
CA GLU A 104 -17.69 -4.15 -8.00
C GLU A 104 -17.03 -2.77 -7.88
N GLY A 105 -15.72 -2.74 -7.68
CA GLY A 105 -14.93 -1.53 -7.46
C GLY A 105 -15.13 -0.89 -6.08
N ILE A 106 -14.32 0.12 -5.83
CA ILE A 106 -14.29 0.92 -4.60
C ILE A 106 -15.10 2.19 -4.78
N ASN A 107 -15.94 2.55 -3.81
CA ASN A 107 -16.43 3.89 -3.62
C ASN A 107 -15.47 4.67 -2.73
N ALA A 108 -14.68 5.57 -3.30
CA ALA A 108 -13.83 6.46 -2.53
C ALA A 108 -14.68 7.48 -1.76
N VAL A 109 -14.36 7.66 -0.48
CA VAL A 109 -15.07 8.61 0.39
C VAL A 109 -14.04 9.52 1.05
N ILE A 110 -14.26 10.82 0.96
CA ILE A 110 -13.41 11.82 1.61
C ILE A 110 -13.90 12.02 3.05
N PRO A 111 -13.14 11.55 4.06
CA PRO A 111 -13.49 11.73 5.46
C PRO A 111 -13.17 13.16 5.94
N SER A 112 -13.58 13.48 7.18
CA SER A 112 -13.19 14.71 7.84
C SER A 112 -11.70 14.77 8.19
N GLN A 113 -11.05 13.61 8.34
CA GLN A 113 -9.62 13.50 8.60
C GLN A 113 -8.81 14.07 7.44
N ARG A 114 -7.70 14.73 7.77
CA ARG A 114 -6.74 15.24 6.76
C ARG A 114 -5.38 14.56 6.95
N ALA A 115 -4.63 14.42 5.87
CA ALA A 115 -3.28 13.90 5.93
C ALA A 115 -2.43 14.73 6.91
N ILE A 116 -1.64 14.04 7.72
CA ILE A 116 -0.71 14.72 8.62
C ILE A 116 0.37 15.34 7.75
N PRO A 117 0.57 16.66 7.82
CA PRO A 117 1.58 17.32 6.99
C PRO A 117 3.00 16.88 7.38
N SER A 118 3.88 16.83 6.39
CA SER A 118 5.28 16.42 6.58
C SER A 118 6.06 17.25 7.62
N SER A 119 5.59 18.46 7.93
CA SER A 119 6.13 19.29 9.01
C SER A 119 5.85 18.75 10.42
N LEU A 120 4.85 17.89 10.59
CA LEU A 120 4.50 17.28 11.87
C LEU A 120 4.96 15.82 11.95
N MET A 121 4.78 15.05 10.88
CA MET A 121 5.22 13.67 10.82
C MET A 121 5.54 13.30 9.37
N GLU A 122 6.75 12.78 9.14
CA GLU A 122 7.20 12.41 7.80
C GLU A 122 6.37 11.24 7.23
N PRO A 123 5.49 11.46 6.23
CA PRO A 123 4.60 10.43 5.70
C PRO A 123 5.34 9.33 4.95
N LYS A 124 6.57 9.60 4.48
CA LYS A 124 7.39 8.62 3.76
C LYS A 124 7.97 7.55 4.69
N ILE A 125 7.93 7.75 6.01
CA ILE A 125 8.28 6.72 7.00
C ILE A 125 7.07 5.82 7.23
N LYS A 126 7.17 4.56 6.79
CA LYS A 126 6.09 3.57 7.01
C LYS A 126 6.09 3.12 8.47
N ASN A 127 5.30 3.80 9.29
CA ASN A 127 5.18 3.54 10.72
C ASN A 127 3.88 2.81 11.09
N ARG A 128 3.78 2.35 12.34
CA ARG A 128 2.60 1.65 12.90
C ARG A 128 1.67 2.57 13.67
N SER A 129 2.00 3.85 13.82
CA SER A 129 1.13 4.85 14.46
C SER A 129 0.05 5.29 13.45
N ARG A 130 -1.04 4.54 13.40
CA ARG A 130 -2.07 4.67 12.36
C ARG A 130 -3.43 5.13 12.87
N LEU A 131 -3.45 5.76 14.05
CA LEU A 131 -4.71 6.14 14.69
C LEU A 131 -5.55 7.07 13.80
N PHE A 132 -4.94 8.05 13.14
CA PHE A 132 -5.68 8.99 12.29
C PHE A 132 -6.28 8.31 11.05
N TYR A 133 -5.60 7.32 10.47
CA TYR A 133 -6.19 6.48 9.41
C TYR A 133 -7.33 5.62 9.93
N GLN A 134 -7.20 5.10 11.15
CA GLN A 134 -8.29 4.34 11.77
C GLN A 134 -9.51 5.21 12.04
N MET A 135 -9.33 6.46 12.47
CA MET A 135 -10.43 7.42 12.61
C MET A 135 -11.14 7.67 11.29
N ALA A 136 -10.40 7.85 10.19
CA ALA A 136 -10.96 7.97 8.86
C ALA A 136 -11.77 6.73 8.44
N ASN A 137 -11.24 5.54 8.68
CA ASN A 137 -11.94 4.28 8.36
C ASN A 137 -13.23 4.11 9.18
N ILE A 138 -13.23 4.47 10.48
CA ILE A 138 -14.43 4.44 11.33
C ILE A 138 -15.49 5.39 10.76
N GLU A 139 -15.13 6.63 10.43
CA GLU A 139 -16.05 7.60 9.83
C GLU A 139 -16.67 7.05 8.54
N VAL A 140 -15.83 6.57 7.62
CA VAL A 140 -16.26 6.05 6.32
C VAL A 140 -17.12 4.80 6.46
N SER A 141 -16.86 3.93 7.43
CA SER A 141 -17.67 2.72 7.68
C SER A 141 -19.11 3.01 8.14
N GLN A 142 -19.39 4.22 8.60
CA GLN A 142 -20.74 4.64 9.01
C GLN A 142 -21.57 5.22 7.86
N ILE A 143 -20.95 5.45 6.70
CA ILE A 143 -21.62 5.96 5.51
C ILE A 143 -22.37 4.82 4.81
N LYS A 144 -23.62 5.07 4.43
CA LYS A 144 -24.42 4.07 3.70
C LYS A 144 -23.77 3.72 2.36
N GLY A 145 -23.83 2.46 2.01
CA GLY A 145 -23.28 1.90 0.77
C GLY A 145 -22.27 0.81 1.07
N ASN A 146 -21.85 0.13 0.02
CA ASN A 146 -20.85 -0.93 0.08
C ASN A 146 -19.52 -0.41 -0.44
N ASN A 147 -18.43 -1.11 -0.08
CA ASN A 147 -17.10 -0.88 -0.64
C ASN A 147 -16.57 0.55 -0.42
N ASN A 148 -16.99 1.20 0.67
CA ASN A 148 -16.55 2.55 1.02
C ASN A 148 -15.11 2.51 1.57
N TRP A 149 -14.18 3.18 0.88
CA TRP A 149 -12.80 3.33 1.29
C TRP A 149 -12.43 4.79 1.45
N ALA A 150 -11.70 5.13 2.51
CA ALA A 150 -11.29 6.51 2.76
C ALA A 150 -10.23 6.96 1.75
N LEU A 151 -10.46 8.13 1.14
CA LEU A 151 -9.50 8.85 0.31
C LEU A 151 -9.20 10.19 0.99
N ILE A 152 -7.95 10.36 1.43
CA ILE A 152 -7.56 11.46 2.33
C ILE A 152 -7.13 12.69 1.51
N LEU A 153 -7.55 13.87 1.94
CA LEU A 153 -7.04 15.15 1.45
C LEU A 153 -5.94 15.69 2.36
N ASP A 154 -5.03 16.48 1.81
CA ASP A 154 -4.15 17.31 2.62
C ASP A 154 -4.87 18.57 3.16
N LEU A 155 -4.13 19.45 3.84
CA LEU A 155 -4.70 20.68 4.42
C LEU A 155 -5.06 21.73 3.36
N ASP A 156 -4.50 21.61 2.16
CA ASP A 156 -4.77 22.52 1.04
C ASP A 156 -5.92 22.01 0.15
N GLY A 157 -6.47 20.81 0.45
CA GLY A 157 -7.59 20.22 -0.26
C GLY A 157 -7.22 19.30 -1.42
N PHE A 158 -5.94 19.01 -1.62
CA PHE A 158 -5.50 18.06 -2.64
C PHE A 158 -5.60 16.62 -2.16
N ILE A 159 -5.94 15.74 -3.08
CA ILE A 159 -5.90 14.28 -2.85
C ILE A 159 -4.51 13.84 -2.46
N THR A 160 -4.41 12.97 -1.47
CA THR A 160 -3.15 12.34 -1.05
C THR A 160 -3.18 10.84 -1.35
N GLU A 161 -3.63 10.05 -0.42
CA GLU A 161 -3.67 8.59 -0.52
C GLU A 161 -4.85 8.04 0.29
N GLY A 162 -5.15 6.76 0.16
CA GLY A 162 -6.05 6.09 1.07
C GLY A 162 -5.39 5.73 2.39
N THR A 163 -6.05 4.94 3.23
CA THR A 163 -5.51 4.59 4.54
C THR A 163 -4.46 3.48 4.50
N GLY A 164 -4.29 2.80 3.37
CA GLY A 164 -3.32 1.71 3.20
C GLY A 164 -2.78 1.54 1.80
N ASP A 165 -3.13 2.41 0.90
CA ASP A 165 -2.94 2.36 -0.54
C ASP A 165 -2.59 3.74 -1.10
N ASN A 166 -2.08 3.79 -2.35
CA ASN A 166 -1.88 5.01 -3.11
C ASN A 166 -2.94 5.14 -4.20
N PHE A 167 -3.28 6.37 -4.57
CA PHE A 167 -4.36 6.70 -5.46
C PHE A 167 -3.88 7.19 -6.83
N PHE A 168 -4.62 6.83 -7.87
CA PHE A 168 -4.37 7.21 -9.25
C PHE A 168 -5.67 7.54 -9.97
N ILE A 169 -5.62 8.43 -10.94
CA ILE A 169 -6.67 8.65 -11.94
C ILE A 169 -6.11 8.50 -13.35
N VAL A 170 -6.98 8.20 -14.29
CA VAL A 170 -6.69 8.25 -15.73
C VAL A 170 -7.52 9.34 -16.34
N LYS A 171 -6.91 10.23 -17.10
CA LYS A 171 -7.60 11.33 -17.80
C LYS A 171 -6.98 11.53 -19.18
N ASN A 172 -7.80 11.46 -20.22
CA ASN A 172 -7.34 11.61 -21.62
C ASN A 172 -6.17 10.66 -21.97
N GLY A 173 -6.18 9.42 -21.46
CA GLY A 173 -5.15 8.43 -21.71
C GLY A 173 -3.85 8.64 -20.93
N GLU A 174 -3.77 9.59 -20.02
CA GLU A 174 -2.64 9.84 -19.13
C GLU A 174 -2.97 9.36 -17.71
N ILE A 175 -2.02 8.68 -17.05
CA ILE A 175 -2.12 8.28 -15.64
C ILE A 175 -1.55 9.40 -14.76
N LEU A 176 -2.34 9.85 -13.79
CA LEU A 176 -1.98 10.90 -12.85
C LEU A 176 -2.03 10.37 -11.42
N THR A 177 -1.09 10.76 -10.58
CA THR A 177 -1.05 10.38 -9.15
C THR A 177 -0.57 11.56 -8.31
N PRO A 178 -1.03 11.66 -7.05
CA PRO A 178 -0.57 12.71 -6.13
C PRO A 178 0.95 12.75 -6.00
N GLU A 179 1.48 13.97 -5.86
CA GLU A 179 2.91 14.20 -5.60
C GLU A 179 3.39 13.47 -4.33
N GLY A 180 4.62 12.96 -4.38
CA GLY A 180 5.24 12.20 -3.30
C GLY A 180 5.55 12.97 -2.02
N ARG A 181 5.01 14.20 -1.82
CA ARG A 181 5.28 15.07 -0.67
C ARG A 181 4.55 14.62 0.60
N ASN A 182 3.22 14.42 0.49
CA ASN A 182 2.33 14.16 1.62
C ASN A 182 1.76 12.72 1.62
N ILE A 183 2.43 11.80 0.95
CA ILE A 183 2.03 10.39 0.84
C ILE A 183 3.19 9.45 1.17
N LEU A 184 2.86 8.21 1.43
CA LEU A 184 3.86 7.14 1.42
C LEU A 184 4.30 6.87 -0.03
N ARG A 185 5.60 6.87 -0.29
CA ARG A 185 6.16 6.42 -1.57
C ARG A 185 6.06 4.89 -1.63
N GLY A 186 4.92 4.40 -2.12
CA GLY A 186 4.59 2.98 -2.17
C GLY A 186 5.44 2.23 -3.19
N ILE A 187 5.88 1.00 -2.87
CA ILE A 187 6.60 0.14 -3.84
C ILE A 187 5.65 -0.27 -4.96
N SER A 188 4.39 -0.58 -4.64
CA SER A 188 3.36 -0.82 -5.67
C SER A 188 3.09 0.43 -6.51
N ARG A 189 3.04 1.62 -5.89
CA ARG A 189 2.91 2.89 -6.61
C ARG A 189 4.07 3.09 -7.60
N ASP A 190 5.29 2.85 -7.18
CA ASP A 190 6.47 2.95 -8.02
C ASP A 190 6.41 1.95 -9.20
N TYR A 191 5.89 0.77 -8.94
CA TYR A 191 5.72 -0.23 -9.98
C TYR A 191 4.67 0.14 -11.04
N ILE A 192 3.66 0.97 -10.71
CA ILE A 192 2.74 1.52 -11.71
C ILE A 192 3.48 2.35 -12.76
N PHE A 193 4.48 3.15 -12.38
CA PHE A 193 5.29 3.89 -13.37
C PHE A 193 6.07 2.94 -14.29
N THR A 194 6.56 1.82 -13.76
CA THR A 194 7.22 0.78 -14.57
C THR A 194 6.25 0.18 -15.58
N LEU A 195 5.06 -0.24 -15.12
CA LEU A 195 4.02 -0.82 -15.98
C LEU A 195 3.54 0.17 -17.05
N ALA A 196 3.31 1.43 -16.65
CA ALA A 196 2.90 2.49 -17.58
C ALA A 196 3.94 2.69 -18.69
N LYS A 197 5.24 2.70 -18.31
CA LYS A 197 6.34 2.78 -19.30
C LYS A 197 6.36 1.59 -20.25
N GLU A 198 6.18 0.37 -19.75
CA GLU A 198 6.12 -0.85 -20.56
C GLU A 198 4.95 -0.83 -21.54
N LEU A 199 3.82 -0.24 -21.15
CA LEU A 199 2.62 -0.09 -21.97
C LEU A 199 2.61 1.18 -22.85
N ASN A 200 3.66 2.01 -22.77
CA ASN A 200 3.74 3.30 -23.44
C ASN A 200 2.59 4.25 -23.06
N ILE A 201 2.12 4.21 -21.84
CA ILE A 201 1.09 5.10 -21.30
C ILE A 201 1.78 6.23 -20.52
N PRO A 202 1.53 7.50 -20.81
CA PRO A 202 2.07 8.62 -20.01
C PRO A 202 1.64 8.50 -18.55
N CYS A 203 2.56 8.69 -17.62
CA CYS A 203 2.30 8.64 -16.19
C CYS A 203 3.14 9.68 -15.46
N ARG A 204 2.51 10.53 -14.65
CA ARG A 204 3.22 11.58 -13.88
C ARG A 204 2.57 11.87 -12.53
N GLU A 205 3.37 12.49 -11.68
CA GLU A 205 2.92 13.10 -10.42
C GLU A 205 2.36 14.51 -10.66
N CYS A 206 1.27 14.85 -9.98
CA CYS A 206 0.72 16.20 -9.95
C CYS A 206 -0.18 16.42 -8.73
N ASN A 207 -0.55 17.65 -8.46
CA ASN A 207 -1.64 17.94 -7.54
C ASN A 207 -2.96 17.53 -8.19
N ILE A 208 -3.79 16.82 -7.45
CA ILE A 208 -5.11 16.32 -7.88
C ILE A 208 -6.15 16.86 -6.90
N GLU A 209 -7.16 17.53 -7.43
CA GLU A 209 -8.31 17.99 -6.65
C GLU A 209 -9.47 16.95 -6.75
N PRO A 210 -10.43 16.96 -5.81
CA PRO A 210 -11.63 16.14 -5.97
C PRO A 210 -12.35 16.38 -7.30
N TYR A 211 -12.32 17.60 -7.84
CA TYR A 211 -12.86 17.92 -9.16
C TYR A 211 -12.22 17.10 -10.30
N ASP A 212 -10.90 16.89 -10.22
CA ASP A 212 -10.19 16.08 -11.22
C ASP A 212 -10.62 14.62 -11.18
N VAL A 213 -10.90 14.10 -9.97
CA VAL A 213 -11.39 12.74 -9.77
C VAL A 213 -12.81 12.58 -10.34
N TYR A 214 -13.72 13.55 -10.10
CA TYR A 214 -15.07 13.52 -10.66
C TYR A 214 -15.08 13.57 -12.20
N THR A 215 -14.06 14.16 -12.80
CA THR A 215 -13.94 14.33 -14.26
C THR A 215 -12.94 13.39 -14.91
N ALA A 216 -12.44 12.42 -14.15
CA ALA A 216 -11.53 11.39 -14.65
C ALA A 216 -12.27 10.34 -15.49
N ASP A 217 -11.55 9.70 -16.41
CA ASP A 217 -12.05 8.58 -17.20
C ASP A 217 -12.04 7.28 -16.36
N GLU A 218 -11.00 7.10 -15.54
CA GLU A 218 -10.82 5.96 -14.62
C GLU A 218 -10.14 6.42 -13.33
N ALA A 219 -10.32 5.64 -12.26
CA ALA A 219 -9.49 5.77 -11.06
C ALA A 219 -9.19 4.39 -10.46
N PHE A 220 -8.07 4.29 -9.74
CA PHE A 220 -7.70 3.06 -9.07
C PHE A 220 -6.82 3.31 -7.85
N MET A 221 -6.80 2.33 -6.96
CA MET A 221 -5.90 2.27 -5.80
C MET A 221 -4.88 1.14 -5.97
N THR A 222 -3.68 1.34 -5.43
CA THR A 222 -2.62 0.34 -5.46
C THR A 222 -1.99 0.11 -4.10
N ALA A 223 -1.83 -1.14 -3.74
CA ALA A 223 -1.10 -1.55 -2.53
C ALA A 223 -0.51 -2.97 -2.71
N THR A 224 0.40 -3.32 -1.82
CA THR A 224 1.08 -4.61 -1.86
C THR A 224 0.12 -5.82 -1.88
N PRO A 225 -0.96 -5.89 -1.07
CA PRO A 225 -1.78 -7.11 -1.02
C PRO A 225 -2.55 -7.38 -2.31
N PHE A 226 -3.19 -6.37 -2.87
CA PHE A 226 -4.16 -6.50 -3.97
C PHE A 226 -3.65 -5.95 -5.31
N CYS A 227 -2.44 -5.46 -5.37
CA CYS A 227 -1.81 -4.85 -6.55
C CYS A 227 -2.58 -3.61 -7.06
N ILE A 228 -3.68 -3.79 -7.77
CA ILE A 228 -4.54 -2.73 -8.30
C ILE A 228 -6.00 -3.08 -8.02
N LEU A 229 -6.78 -2.14 -7.49
CA LEU A 229 -8.22 -2.23 -7.40
C LEU A 229 -8.88 -0.99 -8.03
N PRO A 230 -9.93 -1.15 -8.85
CA PRO A 230 -10.62 -0.04 -9.47
C PRO A 230 -11.36 0.81 -8.42
N THR A 231 -11.31 2.13 -8.59
CA THR A 231 -12.14 3.07 -7.85
C THR A 231 -13.21 3.59 -8.81
N VAL A 232 -14.43 3.16 -8.62
CA VAL A 232 -15.53 3.37 -9.58
C VAL A 232 -16.41 4.56 -9.25
N SER A 233 -16.29 5.10 -8.05
CA SER A 233 -17.02 6.31 -7.63
C SER A 233 -16.26 7.09 -6.57
N LEU A 234 -16.57 8.38 -6.48
CA LEU A 234 -16.17 9.28 -5.40
C LEU A 234 -17.45 9.84 -4.75
N GLN A 235 -17.59 9.65 -3.43
CA GLN A 235 -18.78 10.11 -2.69
C GLN A 235 -20.10 9.61 -3.31
N GLY A 236 -20.11 8.42 -3.89
CA GLY A 236 -21.26 7.83 -4.58
C GLY A 236 -21.52 8.36 -6.00
N ILE A 237 -20.75 9.34 -6.48
CA ILE A 237 -20.81 9.82 -7.86
C ILE A 237 -19.84 8.99 -8.71
N LYS A 238 -20.34 8.41 -9.80
CA LYS A 238 -19.56 7.58 -10.71
C LYS A 238 -18.36 8.34 -11.30
N ILE A 239 -17.22 7.64 -11.40
CA ILE A 239 -16.06 8.07 -12.16
C ILE A 239 -16.12 7.35 -13.51
N GLY A 240 -16.03 8.09 -14.61
CA GLY A 240 -16.21 7.53 -15.95
C GLY A 240 -17.55 6.82 -16.08
N ASP A 241 -17.55 5.58 -16.52
CA ASP A 241 -18.75 4.74 -16.63
C ASP A 241 -19.09 3.99 -15.32
N GLY A 242 -18.25 4.10 -14.30
CA GLY A 242 -18.42 3.44 -13.00
C GLY A 242 -17.98 1.99 -12.98
N LEU A 243 -17.02 1.62 -13.82
CA LEU A 243 -16.46 0.28 -13.95
C LEU A 243 -14.93 0.35 -13.96
N MET A 244 -14.26 -0.80 -13.89
CA MET A 244 -12.82 -0.89 -14.18
C MET A 244 -12.57 -0.55 -15.64
N GLY A 245 -11.82 0.52 -15.89
CA GLY A 245 -11.52 0.98 -17.22
C GLY A 245 -10.41 0.20 -17.91
N SER A 246 -10.21 0.49 -19.20
CA SER A 246 -9.27 -0.24 -20.05
C SER A 246 -7.81 -0.04 -19.68
N VAL A 247 -7.43 1.15 -19.21
CA VAL A 247 -6.06 1.43 -18.75
C VAL A 247 -5.77 0.67 -17.46
N THR A 248 -6.67 0.72 -16.49
CA THR A 248 -6.56 -0.03 -15.23
C THR A 248 -6.44 -1.54 -15.49
N THR A 249 -7.30 -2.07 -16.39
CA THR A 249 -7.24 -3.47 -16.82
C THR A 249 -5.90 -3.82 -17.46
N SER A 250 -5.39 -2.97 -18.36
CA SER A 250 -4.10 -3.19 -19.02
C SER A 250 -2.93 -3.21 -18.04
N LEU A 251 -2.95 -2.33 -17.03
CA LEU A 251 -1.95 -2.31 -15.96
C LEU A 251 -1.99 -3.60 -15.13
N LEU A 252 -3.18 -4.06 -14.74
CA LEU A 252 -3.35 -5.28 -13.95
C LEU A 252 -2.90 -6.51 -14.72
N ASN A 253 -3.28 -6.62 -16.01
CA ASN A 253 -2.87 -7.73 -16.88
C ASN A 253 -1.35 -7.72 -17.09
N ARG A 254 -0.75 -6.55 -17.34
CA ARG A 254 0.72 -6.44 -17.47
C ARG A 254 1.43 -6.84 -16.19
N TRP A 255 0.88 -6.47 -15.02
CA TRP A 255 1.42 -6.93 -13.74
C TRP A 255 1.34 -8.44 -13.62
N SER A 256 0.19 -9.04 -13.94
CA SER A 256 -0.02 -10.49 -13.96
C SER A 256 0.97 -11.20 -14.88
N ASP A 257 1.17 -10.70 -16.10
CA ASP A 257 2.16 -11.23 -17.05
C ASP A 257 3.58 -11.20 -16.45
N ASN A 258 3.97 -10.08 -15.85
CA ASN A 258 5.31 -9.90 -15.29
C ASN A 258 5.60 -10.82 -14.08
N VAL A 259 4.57 -11.22 -13.34
CA VAL A 259 4.71 -12.13 -12.19
C VAL A 259 4.37 -13.58 -12.52
N GLY A 260 3.85 -13.83 -13.72
CA GLY A 260 3.58 -15.18 -14.25
C GLY A 260 2.38 -15.87 -13.61
N LEU A 261 1.36 -15.09 -13.17
CA LEU A 261 0.08 -15.60 -12.68
C LEU A 261 -1.02 -14.53 -12.84
N ASP A 262 -2.28 -14.96 -12.95
CA ASP A 262 -3.41 -14.04 -12.91
C ASP A 262 -3.66 -13.56 -11.47
N ILE A 263 -3.43 -12.27 -11.22
CA ILE A 263 -3.54 -11.67 -9.89
C ILE A 263 -4.99 -11.68 -9.41
N LYS A 264 -5.95 -11.43 -10.31
CA LYS A 264 -7.37 -11.40 -9.97
C LYS A 264 -7.85 -12.80 -9.59
N GLU A 265 -7.57 -13.81 -10.43
CA GLU A 265 -7.94 -15.20 -10.18
C GLU A 265 -7.32 -15.71 -8.88
N GLN A 266 -6.04 -15.46 -8.64
CA GLN A 266 -5.37 -15.86 -7.40
C GLN A 266 -6.06 -15.32 -6.13
N ILE A 267 -6.67 -14.14 -6.20
CA ILE A 267 -7.31 -13.50 -5.03
C ILE A 267 -8.75 -13.99 -4.86
N ILE A 268 -9.38 -14.44 -5.95
CA ILE A 268 -10.74 -14.99 -5.94
C ILE A 268 -10.75 -16.43 -5.44
N GLU A 269 -9.75 -17.24 -5.76
CA GLU A 269 -9.54 -18.60 -5.28
C GLU A 269 -9.09 -18.66 -3.80
#